data_8873d12c95c0e50d926f24f5f7d01fc7
#
_entry.id   8873d12c95c0e50d926f24f5f7d01fc7
#
_cell.length_a   1.000
_cell.length_b   1.000
_cell.length_c   1.000
_cell.angle_alpha   90.00
_cell.angle_beta   90.00
_cell.angle_gamma   90.00
#
_symmetry.space_group_name_H-M   'P 1'
#
loop_
_entity.id
_entity.type
_entity.pdbx_description
1 polymer ?
#
loop_
_entity_poly.entity_id
_entity_poly.type
_entity_poly.pdbx_seq_one_letter_code
_entity_poly.pdbx_strand_id
1 'polypeptide(L)'
;MNVTELVVFIIYFVFMVGIGIYFFAKSKGDNEKDYFLGGRQMGPWVSALSAGASDMSAWVLMGLPASVYALGMGQIWIAVGLAIGYALSWIFEAPRLRKFSIAAGDSITIPQYLTNRFLSKSKFLQIICAVIFLVAYAIYAASSIKACGTLFSTVIGIDATVAMYIAAFIIIAYTFLGGFNAVCWTDFFQGLLMLAALLIAPIFALALVKNGGAVAGAAPVVEGYWDAFTSWSDIISGLGWGLGYFGMPHIIIRFMSIRSNKDLRKSSVIGISWTFIILIFSVASGLIGRMFLGEISDSSVVFITMVRTIFPAVVSGILLSAILAAAMSTCDSQLLASASAFASDVYKPVFRKNASDKEMLWAGRIVVFIIAVIALLIAANPNSGTIMGLVENAWGVFGAAFGPVILLSLFWRRFTFGGAVAGIVVGALVDVLWLVFLKGTGVYEIIPGFFAGLLAAVIATTAGKAPSKEVEALYDTAVAMKD
;
A
#
# COMPACT_ATOMS: atom_id res chain seq x y z
N MET A 1 -16.10 11.68 25.12
CA MET A 1 -15.55 10.31 24.99
C MET A 1 -16.73 9.34 24.83
N ASN A 2 -16.74 8.59 23.73
CA ASN A 2 -17.75 7.53 23.57
C ASN A 2 -17.15 6.19 24.08
N VAL A 3 -17.49 5.82 25.31
CA VAL A 3 -16.96 4.62 25.98
C VAL A 3 -17.32 3.35 25.20
N THR A 4 -18.49 3.30 24.58
CA THR A 4 -18.95 2.12 23.83
C THR A 4 -18.09 1.91 22.57
N GLU A 5 -17.80 2.96 21.82
CA GLU A 5 -16.92 2.87 20.64
C GLU A 5 -15.49 2.45 21.06
N LEU A 6 -14.97 2.98 22.17
CA LEU A 6 -13.67 2.59 22.72
C LEU A 6 -13.62 1.10 23.09
N VAL A 7 -14.66 0.59 23.74
CA VAL A 7 -14.75 -0.85 24.08
C VAL A 7 -14.75 -1.71 22.82
N VAL A 8 -15.47 -1.29 21.78
CA VAL A 8 -15.46 -2.01 20.48
C VAL A 8 -14.06 -2.01 19.85
N PHE A 9 -13.33 -0.87 19.89
CA PHE A 9 -11.95 -0.83 19.41
C PHE A 9 -11.02 -1.76 20.19
N ILE A 10 -11.16 -1.83 21.51
CA ILE A 10 -10.38 -2.76 22.35
C ILE A 10 -10.69 -4.21 21.95
N ILE A 11 -11.97 -4.57 21.78
CA ILE A 11 -12.36 -5.90 21.32
C ILE A 11 -11.76 -6.22 19.96
N TYR A 12 -11.79 -5.27 19.01
CA TYR A 12 -11.16 -5.41 17.71
C TYR A 12 -9.65 -5.69 17.84
N PHE A 13 -8.91 -4.91 18.66
CA PHE A 13 -7.49 -5.14 18.89
C PHE A 13 -7.19 -6.50 19.51
N VAL A 14 -7.95 -6.90 20.51
CA VAL A 14 -7.79 -8.21 21.15
C VAL A 14 -8.01 -9.35 20.14
N PHE A 15 -9.01 -9.22 19.28
CA PHE A 15 -9.28 -10.18 18.22
C PHE A 15 -8.12 -10.25 17.20
N MET A 16 -7.60 -9.11 16.74
CA MET A 16 -6.48 -9.07 15.79
C MET A 16 -5.19 -9.63 16.39
N VAL A 17 -4.85 -9.24 17.62
CA VAL A 17 -3.69 -9.78 18.34
C VAL A 17 -3.85 -11.30 18.55
N GLY A 18 -5.06 -11.76 18.88
CA GLY A 18 -5.36 -13.20 19.00
C GLY A 18 -5.09 -13.99 17.73
N ILE A 19 -5.48 -13.45 16.55
CA ILE A 19 -5.15 -14.04 15.26
C ILE A 19 -3.63 -14.06 15.04
N GLY A 20 -2.96 -12.94 15.30
CA GLY A 20 -1.51 -12.84 15.18
C GLY A 20 -0.78 -13.89 16.03
N ILE A 21 -1.14 -14.03 17.31
CA ILE A 21 -0.57 -15.02 18.23
C ILE A 21 -0.87 -16.45 17.74
N TYR A 22 -2.09 -16.74 17.31
CA TYR A 22 -2.46 -18.07 16.80
C TYR A 22 -1.58 -18.48 15.63
N PHE A 23 -1.42 -17.60 14.63
CA PHE A 23 -0.58 -17.90 13.47
C PHE A 23 0.91 -17.91 13.79
N PHE A 24 1.36 -17.06 14.71
CA PHE A 24 2.73 -17.10 15.22
C PHE A 24 3.04 -18.45 15.89
N ALA A 25 2.15 -18.93 16.77
CA ALA A 25 2.32 -20.21 17.44
C ALA A 25 2.22 -21.42 16.49
N LYS A 26 1.45 -21.28 15.40
CA LYS A 26 1.27 -22.33 14.39
C LYS A 26 2.38 -22.32 13.33
N SER A 27 2.98 -21.15 13.06
CA SER A 27 4.07 -21.05 12.13
C SER A 27 5.30 -21.73 12.74
N LYS A 28 5.67 -22.87 12.19
CA LYS A 28 6.96 -23.53 12.49
C LYS A 28 8.13 -22.76 11.85
N GLY A 29 7.99 -21.43 11.70
CA GLY A 29 8.83 -20.54 10.91
C GLY A 29 10.30 -20.54 11.34
N ASP A 30 10.98 -21.66 11.11
CA ASP A 30 12.38 -21.83 11.40
C ASP A 30 13.27 -21.29 10.26
N ASN A 31 12.66 -20.81 9.14
CA ASN A 31 13.42 -20.30 8.02
C ASN A 31 12.92 -18.94 7.51
N GLU A 32 13.83 -18.23 6.88
CA GLU A 32 13.66 -16.88 6.34
C GLU A 32 12.52 -16.80 5.32
N LYS A 33 12.36 -17.82 4.46
CA LYS A 33 11.32 -17.88 3.42
C LYS A 33 9.92 -18.00 4.02
N ASP A 34 9.74 -18.79 5.08
CA ASP A 34 8.44 -18.94 5.73
C ASP A 34 8.04 -17.67 6.46
N TYR A 35 9.01 -16.99 7.09
CA TYR A 35 8.74 -15.77 7.84
C TYR A 35 8.43 -14.57 6.93
N PHE A 36 9.18 -14.36 5.84
CA PHE A 36 9.04 -13.18 4.98
C PHE A 36 8.15 -13.38 3.75
N LEU A 37 7.85 -14.63 3.35
CA LEU A 37 7.05 -14.92 2.15
C LEU A 37 5.96 -15.99 2.39
N GLY A 38 5.81 -16.51 3.61
CA GLY A 38 4.83 -17.55 3.91
C GLY A 38 5.03 -18.85 3.17
N GLY A 39 6.28 -19.20 2.81
CA GLY A 39 6.64 -20.43 2.12
C GLY A 39 5.99 -20.61 0.74
N ARG A 40 5.45 -19.57 0.14
CA ARG A 40 4.64 -19.58 -1.10
C ARG A 40 3.41 -20.50 -0.99
N GLN A 41 2.71 -20.47 0.14
CA GLN A 41 1.55 -21.35 0.40
C GLN A 41 0.22 -20.58 0.47
N MET A 42 0.20 -19.30 0.08
CA MET A 42 -1.02 -18.49 0.18
C MET A 42 -2.12 -18.98 -0.77
N GLY A 43 -3.30 -19.18 -0.19
CA GLY A 43 -4.52 -19.50 -0.92
C GLY A 43 -5.14 -18.26 -1.58
N PRO A 44 -6.09 -18.47 -2.52
CA PRO A 44 -6.58 -17.39 -3.37
C PRO A 44 -7.32 -16.26 -2.64
N TRP A 45 -8.12 -16.57 -1.65
CA TRP A 45 -8.87 -15.57 -0.90
C TRP A 45 -7.97 -14.71 -0.01
N VAL A 46 -7.06 -15.37 0.72
CA VAL A 46 -6.16 -14.68 1.65
C VAL A 46 -5.19 -13.79 0.89
N SER A 47 -4.58 -14.29 -0.21
CA SER A 47 -3.64 -13.48 -1.00
C SER A 47 -4.32 -12.31 -1.71
N ALA A 48 -5.57 -12.49 -2.20
CA ALA A 48 -6.31 -11.43 -2.86
C ALA A 48 -6.68 -10.30 -1.88
N LEU A 49 -7.29 -10.66 -0.75
CA LEU A 49 -7.71 -9.67 0.24
C LEU A 49 -6.51 -9.06 0.96
N SER A 50 -5.45 -9.83 1.23
CA SER A 50 -4.22 -9.29 1.80
C SER A 50 -3.54 -8.31 0.86
N ALA A 51 -3.46 -8.60 -0.45
CA ALA A 51 -2.94 -7.64 -1.42
C ALA A 51 -3.77 -6.35 -1.45
N GLY A 52 -5.11 -6.47 -1.46
CA GLY A 52 -6.01 -5.32 -1.44
C GLY A 52 -5.98 -4.56 -0.12
N ALA A 53 -6.08 -5.23 1.02
CA ALA A 53 -6.09 -4.59 2.34
C ALA A 53 -4.75 -3.96 2.71
N SER A 54 -3.62 -4.52 2.26
CA SER A 54 -2.30 -3.91 2.46
C SER A 54 -2.05 -2.68 1.59
N ASP A 55 -2.74 -2.58 0.46
CA ASP A 55 -2.74 -1.44 -0.45
C ASP A 55 -3.68 -0.32 0.04
N MET A 56 -4.94 -0.69 0.31
CA MET A 56 -6.01 0.22 0.68
C MET A 56 -5.91 0.62 2.16
N SER A 57 -4.94 1.47 2.49
CA SER A 57 -4.76 1.99 3.85
C SER A 57 -5.92 2.91 4.28
N ALA A 58 -5.77 3.58 5.40
CA ALA A 58 -6.77 4.54 5.87
C ALA A 58 -7.11 5.64 4.83
N TRP A 59 -6.30 5.83 3.79
CA TRP A 59 -6.59 6.78 2.72
C TRP A 59 -7.89 6.46 1.98
N VAL A 60 -8.27 5.19 1.86
CA VAL A 60 -9.50 4.80 1.15
C VAL A 60 -10.77 5.11 1.97
N LEU A 61 -10.67 5.21 3.29
CA LEU A 61 -11.77 5.55 4.20
C LEU A 61 -11.77 7.04 4.60
N MET A 62 -10.62 7.69 4.59
CA MET A 62 -10.46 9.07 5.04
C MET A 62 -9.90 9.99 3.95
N GLY A 63 -8.83 9.58 3.24
CA GLY A 63 -8.13 10.44 2.28
C GLY A 63 -8.92 10.70 1.00
N LEU A 64 -9.29 9.64 0.26
CA LEU A 64 -10.07 9.78 -0.98
C LEU A 64 -11.48 10.31 -0.72
N PRO A 65 -12.25 9.84 0.28
CA PRO A 65 -13.52 10.47 0.62
C PRO A 65 -13.39 11.95 0.98
N ALA A 66 -12.33 12.35 1.69
CA ALA A 66 -12.07 13.76 2.01
C ALA A 66 -11.80 14.60 0.77
N SER A 67 -10.96 14.10 -0.15
CA SER A 67 -10.66 14.79 -1.42
C SER A 67 -11.91 14.95 -2.28
N VAL A 68 -12.70 13.88 -2.42
CA VAL A 68 -13.97 13.90 -3.17
C VAL A 68 -14.99 14.83 -2.50
N TYR A 69 -15.10 14.79 -1.16
CA TYR A 69 -15.98 15.68 -0.40
C TYR A 69 -15.63 17.16 -0.63
N ALA A 70 -14.34 17.48 -0.63
CA ALA A 70 -13.86 18.86 -0.76
C ALA A 70 -13.85 19.37 -2.22
N LEU A 71 -13.40 18.54 -3.16
CA LEU A 71 -13.08 18.93 -4.53
C LEU A 71 -14.07 18.39 -5.58
N GLY A 72 -14.94 17.46 -5.20
CA GLY A 72 -15.97 16.93 -6.07
C GLY A 72 -15.56 15.80 -7.01
N MET A 73 -16.33 15.66 -8.08
CA MET A 73 -16.31 14.54 -9.02
C MET A 73 -15.01 14.40 -9.80
N GLY A 74 -14.24 15.49 -9.95
CA GLY A 74 -12.91 15.46 -10.60
C GLY A 74 -11.94 14.46 -9.94
N GLN A 75 -12.12 14.15 -8.65
CA GLN A 75 -11.26 13.21 -7.93
C GLN A 75 -11.53 11.72 -8.28
N ILE A 76 -12.57 11.41 -9.07
CA ILE A 76 -12.85 10.04 -9.53
C ILE A 76 -11.71 9.45 -10.35
N TRP A 77 -10.92 10.28 -11.03
CA TRP A 77 -9.81 9.82 -11.87
C TRP A 77 -8.72 9.12 -11.07
N ILE A 78 -8.56 9.45 -9.78
CA ILE A 78 -7.68 8.70 -8.87
C ILE A 78 -8.18 7.26 -8.74
N ALA A 79 -9.47 7.07 -8.47
CA ALA A 79 -10.07 5.74 -8.35
C ALA A 79 -10.03 4.97 -9.68
N VAL A 80 -10.24 5.65 -10.81
CA VAL A 80 -10.15 5.05 -12.15
C VAL A 80 -8.73 4.61 -12.46
N GLY A 81 -7.73 5.47 -12.21
CA GLY A 81 -6.32 5.12 -12.40
C GLY A 81 -5.89 3.93 -11.55
N LEU A 82 -6.23 3.97 -10.26
CA LEU A 82 -5.94 2.87 -9.33
C LEU A 82 -6.62 1.56 -9.77
N ALA A 83 -7.90 1.60 -10.15
CA ALA A 83 -8.63 0.41 -10.60
C ALA A 83 -7.99 -0.22 -11.85
N ILE A 84 -7.61 0.60 -12.83
CA ILE A 84 -6.93 0.14 -14.06
C ILE A 84 -5.55 -0.42 -13.71
N GLY A 85 -4.73 0.31 -12.96
CA GLY A 85 -3.38 -0.12 -12.59
C GLY A 85 -3.38 -1.43 -11.81
N TYR A 86 -4.27 -1.57 -10.81
CA TYR A 86 -4.43 -2.81 -10.04
C TYR A 86 -4.83 -3.99 -10.93
N ALA A 87 -5.80 -3.80 -11.82
CA ALA A 87 -6.22 -4.84 -12.74
C ALA A 87 -5.09 -5.27 -13.68
N LEU A 88 -4.36 -4.31 -14.27
CA LEU A 88 -3.24 -4.60 -15.17
C LEU A 88 -2.10 -5.31 -14.43
N SER A 89 -1.77 -4.93 -13.20
CA SER A 89 -0.76 -5.59 -12.37
C SER A 89 -1.15 -7.06 -12.10
N TRP A 90 -2.39 -7.35 -11.69
CA TRP A 90 -2.87 -8.72 -11.49
C TRP A 90 -2.90 -9.57 -12.77
N ILE A 91 -3.25 -8.98 -13.89
CA ILE A 91 -3.41 -9.71 -15.16
C ILE A 91 -2.07 -9.99 -15.83
N PHE A 92 -1.19 -9.00 -15.87
CA PHE A 92 0.05 -9.07 -16.65
C PHE A 92 1.30 -9.32 -15.82
N GLU A 93 1.45 -8.61 -14.69
CA GLU A 93 2.65 -8.67 -13.86
C GLU A 93 2.66 -9.89 -12.95
N ALA A 94 1.59 -10.14 -12.21
CA ALA A 94 1.53 -11.18 -11.18
C ALA A 94 1.89 -12.58 -11.70
N PRO A 95 1.38 -13.05 -12.86
CA PRO A 95 1.73 -14.38 -13.38
C PRO A 95 3.21 -14.50 -13.75
N ARG A 96 3.79 -13.43 -14.27
CA ARG A 96 5.20 -13.42 -14.65
C ARG A 96 6.10 -13.29 -13.44
N LEU A 97 5.82 -12.36 -12.53
CA LEU A 97 6.64 -12.13 -11.34
C LEU A 97 6.73 -13.39 -10.47
N ARG A 98 5.62 -14.12 -10.31
CA ARG A 98 5.62 -15.39 -9.60
C ARG A 98 6.62 -16.38 -10.22
N LYS A 99 6.55 -16.62 -11.52
CA LYS A 99 7.44 -17.55 -12.25
C LYS A 99 8.90 -17.08 -12.22
N PHE A 100 9.11 -15.81 -12.52
CA PHE A 100 10.43 -15.21 -12.57
C PHE A 100 11.12 -15.19 -11.21
N SER A 101 10.40 -14.94 -10.12
CA SER A 101 10.99 -15.00 -8.78
C SER A 101 11.43 -16.40 -8.37
N ILE A 102 10.73 -17.45 -8.83
CA ILE A 102 11.11 -18.85 -8.62
C ILE A 102 12.35 -19.17 -9.46
N ALA A 103 12.33 -18.85 -10.75
CA ALA A 103 13.45 -19.10 -11.67
C ALA A 103 14.72 -18.33 -11.26
N ALA A 104 14.56 -17.13 -10.71
CA ALA A 104 15.65 -16.32 -10.18
C ALA A 104 16.08 -16.75 -8.76
N GLY A 105 16.37 -18.03 -8.57
CA GLY A 105 16.91 -18.56 -7.32
C GLY A 105 15.91 -18.56 -6.17
N ASP A 106 14.61 -18.72 -6.45
CA ASP A 106 13.53 -18.73 -5.47
C ASP A 106 13.52 -17.47 -4.57
N SER A 107 13.72 -16.32 -5.18
CA SER A 107 13.88 -15.03 -4.51
C SER A 107 12.68 -14.70 -3.63
N ILE A 108 12.93 -14.20 -2.43
CA ILE A 108 11.89 -13.92 -1.42
C ILE A 108 11.59 -12.42 -1.26
N THR A 109 12.43 -11.56 -1.83
CA THR A 109 12.25 -10.09 -1.84
C THR A 109 12.38 -9.55 -3.26
N ILE A 110 11.85 -8.34 -3.51
CA ILE A 110 12.00 -7.67 -4.81
C ILE A 110 13.46 -7.30 -5.11
N PRO A 111 14.24 -6.73 -4.17
CA PRO A 111 15.67 -6.48 -4.42
C PRO A 111 16.46 -7.75 -4.74
N GLN A 112 16.15 -8.85 -4.03
CA GLN A 112 16.76 -10.15 -4.30
C GLN A 112 16.38 -10.67 -5.68
N TYR A 113 15.09 -10.59 -6.06
CA TYR A 113 14.62 -10.95 -7.37
C TYR A 113 15.37 -10.18 -8.48
N LEU A 114 15.45 -8.85 -8.37
CA LEU A 114 16.14 -8.05 -9.38
C LEU A 114 17.64 -8.38 -9.46
N THR A 115 18.30 -8.61 -8.32
CA THR A 115 19.71 -9.01 -8.33
C THR A 115 19.92 -10.37 -8.98
N ASN A 116 19.10 -11.35 -8.62
CA ASN A 116 19.21 -12.73 -9.13
C ASN A 116 18.76 -12.83 -10.59
N ARG A 117 17.79 -12.02 -11.03
CA ARG A 117 17.33 -11.94 -12.43
C ARG A 117 18.47 -11.62 -13.40
N PHE A 118 19.44 -10.82 -12.95
CA PHE A 118 20.62 -10.43 -13.73
C PHE A 118 21.88 -11.22 -13.35
N LEU A 119 21.79 -12.20 -12.45
CA LEU A 119 22.91 -12.98 -11.93
C LEU A 119 24.04 -12.07 -11.43
N SER A 120 23.67 -10.92 -10.87
CA SER A 120 24.64 -9.90 -10.47
C SER A 120 25.32 -10.25 -9.15
N LYS A 121 26.65 -10.08 -9.11
CA LYS A 121 27.44 -10.17 -7.88
C LYS A 121 27.48 -8.84 -7.11
N SER A 122 27.07 -7.75 -7.74
CA SER A 122 27.02 -6.41 -7.13
C SER A 122 25.90 -6.31 -6.12
N LYS A 123 26.18 -5.76 -4.95
CA LYS A 123 25.19 -5.46 -3.90
C LYS A 123 24.56 -4.07 -4.04
N PHE A 124 24.99 -3.29 -5.01
CA PHE A 124 24.54 -1.92 -5.18
C PHE A 124 23.02 -1.81 -5.35
N LEU A 125 22.42 -2.68 -6.17
CA LEU A 125 20.98 -2.68 -6.40
C LEU A 125 20.20 -3.00 -5.10
N GLN A 126 20.64 -3.98 -4.33
CA GLN A 126 20.01 -4.34 -3.06
C GLN A 126 20.06 -3.19 -2.05
N ILE A 127 21.22 -2.52 -1.94
CA ILE A 127 21.40 -1.41 -1.01
C ILE A 127 20.52 -0.22 -1.39
N ILE A 128 20.49 0.18 -2.68
CA ILE A 128 19.68 1.33 -3.11
C ILE A 128 18.19 1.05 -2.97
N CYS A 129 17.73 -0.15 -3.28
CA CYS A 129 16.35 -0.56 -3.05
C CYS A 129 15.98 -0.49 -1.56
N ALA A 130 16.84 -1.02 -0.68
CA ALA A 130 16.60 -0.98 0.75
C ALA A 130 16.53 0.45 1.30
N VAL A 131 17.39 1.35 0.83
CA VAL A 131 17.35 2.78 1.20
C VAL A 131 16.03 3.42 0.77
N ILE A 132 15.61 3.21 -0.48
CA ILE A 132 14.32 3.74 -0.98
C ILE A 132 13.17 3.15 -0.14
N PHE A 133 13.18 1.85 0.18
CA PHE A 133 12.15 1.22 1.01
C PHE A 133 12.08 1.85 2.40
N LEU A 134 13.21 2.03 3.06
CA LEU A 134 13.24 2.62 4.40
C LEU A 134 12.65 4.04 4.43
N VAL A 135 13.04 4.87 3.47
CA VAL A 135 12.57 6.27 3.40
C VAL A 135 11.08 6.34 3.01
N ALA A 136 10.71 5.71 1.90
CA ALA A 136 9.35 5.80 1.39
C ALA A 136 8.32 5.13 2.31
N TYR A 137 8.66 3.99 2.93
CA TYR A 137 7.76 3.36 3.89
C TYR A 137 7.65 4.10 5.22
N ALA A 138 8.70 4.83 5.65
CA ALA A 138 8.57 5.71 6.81
C ALA A 138 7.55 6.83 6.55
N ILE A 139 7.55 7.43 5.36
CA ILE A 139 6.59 8.46 4.94
C ILE A 139 5.18 7.86 4.85
N TYR A 140 5.05 6.68 4.22
CA TYR A 140 3.74 6.05 4.09
C TYR A 140 3.16 5.60 5.44
N ALA A 141 3.98 4.99 6.31
CA ALA A 141 3.54 4.58 7.65
C ALA A 141 3.09 5.77 8.50
N ALA A 142 3.69 6.95 8.29
CA ALA A 142 3.26 8.18 8.95
C ALA A 142 1.79 8.53 8.62
N SER A 143 1.31 8.26 7.39
CA SER A 143 -0.09 8.46 7.03
C SER A 143 -1.04 7.58 7.85
N SER A 144 -0.67 6.32 8.08
CA SER A 144 -1.44 5.37 8.89
C SER A 144 -1.50 5.80 10.37
N ILE A 145 -0.37 6.24 10.94
CA ILE A 145 -0.31 6.77 12.31
C ILE A 145 -1.17 8.03 12.44
N LYS A 146 -1.10 8.93 11.47
CA LYS A 146 -1.90 10.16 11.44
C LYS A 146 -3.40 9.87 11.35
N ALA A 147 -3.80 8.91 10.51
CA ALA A 147 -5.19 8.50 10.38
C ALA A 147 -5.76 7.90 11.68
N CYS A 148 -5.02 6.99 12.33
CA CYS A 148 -5.39 6.45 13.63
C CYS A 148 -5.45 7.53 14.71
N GLY A 149 -4.49 8.47 14.69
CA GLY A 149 -4.47 9.61 15.59
C GLY A 149 -5.71 10.49 15.43
N THR A 150 -6.10 10.80 14.19
CA THR A 150 -7.33 11.56 13.88
C THR A 150 -8.57 10.82 14.34
N LEU A 151 -8.65 9.49 14.12
CA LEU A 151 -9.77 8.69 14.60
C LEU A 151 -9.88 8.73 16.12
N PHE A 152 -8.81 8.45 16.84
CA PHE A 152 -8.83 8.43 18.31
C PHE A 152 -9.12 9.81 18.91
N SER A 153 -8.52 10.87 18.34
CA SER A 153 -8.82 12.23 18.76
C SER A 153 -10.29 12.59 18.58
N THR A 154 -10.87 12.23 17.41
CA THR A 154 -12.29 12.52 17.10
C THR A 154 -13.25 11.69 17.96
N VAL A 155 -12.94 10.42 18.22
CA VAL A 155 -13.84 9.50 18.93
C VAL A 155 -13.70 9.61 20.46
N ILE A 156 -12.46 9.67 20.95
CA ILE A 156 -12.16 9.66 22.38
C ILE A 156 -12.08 11.08 22.93
N GLY A 157 -11.78 12.07 22.10
CA GLY A 157 -11.63 13.48 22.51
C GLY A 157 -10.29 13.78 23.21
N ILE A 158 -9.25 12.99 22.91
CA ILE A 158 -7.88 13.25 23.40
C ILE A 158 -7.09 14.11 22.42
N ASP A 159 -6.01 14.70 22.89
CA ASP A 159 -5.09 15.43 22.01
C ASP A 159 -4.59 14.57 20.85
N ALA A 160 -4.53 15.14 19.65
CA ALA A 160 -4.18 14.41 18.44
C ALA A 160 -2.76 13.82 18.50
N THR A 161 -1.81 14.50 19.14
CA THR A 161 -0.43 14.03 19.29
C THR A 161 -0.39 12.83 20.22
N VAL A 162 -1.10 12.89 21.36
CA VAL A 162 -1.23 11.75 22.28
C VAL A 162 -1.89 10.58 21.59
N ALA A 163 -2.94 10.83 20.78
CA ALA A 163 -3.61 9.82 19.97
C ALA A 163 -2.65 9.13 18.98
N MET A 164 -1.76 9.88 18.34
CA MET A 164 -0.74 9.33 17.44
C MET A 164 0.31 8.48 18.17
N TYR A 165 0.74 8.85 19.39
CA TYR A 165 1.63 8.01 20.21
C TYR A 165 0.99 6.67 20.56
N ILE A 166 -0.29 6.67 20.94
CA ILE A 166 -1.06 5.46 21.24
C ILE A 166 -1.15 4.58 19.98
N ALA A 167 -1.51 5.17 18.82
CA ALA A 167 -1.61 4.47 17.57
C ALA A 167 -0.27 3.83 17.15
N ALA A 168 0.83 4.58 17.22
CA ALA A 168 2.16 4.08 16.89
C ALA A 168 2.56 2.91 17.82
N PHE A 169 2.31 3.01 19.13
CA PHE A 169 2.59 1.94 20.07
C PHE A 169 1.82 0.65 19.72
N ILE A 170 0.53 0.77 19.40
CA ILE A 170 -0.32 -0.37 19.04
C ILE A 170 0.20 -1.03 17.75
N ILE A 171 0.49 -0.23 16.72
CA ILE A 171 1.00 -0.73 15.44
C ILE A 171 2.33 -1.47 15.64
N ILE A 172 3.27 -0.88 16.40
CA ILE A 172 4.55 -1.51 16.69
C ILE A 172 4.35 -2.83 17.43
N ALA A 173 3.59 -2.83 18.52
CA ALA A 173 3.36 -4.02 19.34
C ALA A 173 2.74 -5.17 18.54
N TYR A 174 1.80 -4.85 17.66
CA TYR A 174 1.14 -5.81 16.79
C TYR A 174 2.08 -6.38 15.72
N THR A 175 2.83 -5.52 15.03
CA THR A 175 3.75 -5.94 13.95
C THR A 175 4.90 -6.82 14.47
N PHE A 176 5.33 -6.62 15.71
CA PHE A 176 6.39 -7.45 16.34
C PHE A 176 6.01 -8.92 16.49
N LEU A 177 4.71 -9.22 16.59
CA LEU A 177 4.21 -10.58 16.85
C LEU A 177 4.08 -11.42 15.58
N GLY A 178 3.90 -10.79 14.40
CA GLY A 178 3.55 -11.48 13.17
C GLY A 178 4.71 -11.69 12.20
N GLY A 179 4.69 -12.81 11.45
CA GLY A 179 5.37 -12.99 10.17
C GLY A 179 4.36 -12.86 9.04
N PHE A 180 4.79 -13.08 7.80
CA PHE A 180 3.98 -12.90 6.60
C PHE A 180 2.62 -13.62 6.64
N ASN A 181 2.58 -14.84 7.14
CA ASN A 181 1.34 -15.62 7.27
C ASN A 181 0.34 -14.96 8.23
N ALA A 182 0.80 -14.47 9.38
CA ALA A 182 -0.04 -13.78 10.34
C ALA A 182 -0.60 -12.50 9.74
N VAL A 183 0.25 -11.67 9.11
CA VAL A 183 -0.13 -10.44 8.40
C VAL A 183 -1.17 -10.73 7.33
N CYS A 184 -0.96 -11.72 6.45
CA CYS A 184 -1.93 -12.03 5.39
C CYS A 184 -3.30 -12.46 5.93
N TRP A 185 -3.35 -13.18 7.04
CA TRP A 185 -4.62 -13.59 7.64
C TRP A 185 -5.33 -12.46 8.39
N THR A 186 -4.59 -11.60 9.08
CA THR A 186 -5.19 -10.38 9.66
C THR A 186 -5.69 -9.45 8.57
N ASP A 187 -4.93 -9.24 7.51
CA ASP A 187 -5.36 -8.47 6.32
C ASP A 187 -6.66 -9.00 5.72
N PHE A 188 -6.84 -10.33 5.68
CA PHE A 188 -8.07 -10.94 5.18
C PHE A 188 -9.30 -10.48 5.97
N PHE A 189 -9.27 -10.53 7.30
CA PHE A 189 -10.38 -10.07 8.13
C PHE A 189 -10.54 -8.55 8.10
N GLN A 190 -9.43 -7.84 8.07
CA GLN A 190 -9.40 -6.37 7.94
C GLN A 190 -10.01 -5.92 6.62
N GLY A 191 -9.67 -6.59 5.51
CA GLY A 191 -10.25 -6.32 4.20
C GLY A 191 -11.75 -6.57 4.14
N LEU A 192 -12.26 -7.59 4.83
CA LEU A 192 -13.72 -7.82 4.95
C LEU A 192 -14.40 -6.71 5.75
N LEU A 193 -13.78 -6.26 6.83
CA LEU A 193 -14.32 -5.17 7.65
C LEU A 193 -14.33 -3.83 6.88
N MET A 194 -13.27 -3.54 6.12
CA MET A 194 -13.20 -2.37 5.25
C MET A 194 -14.31 -2.38 4.18
N LEU A 195 -14.50 -3.54 3.54
CA LEU A 195 -15.56 -3.71 2.55
C LEU A 195 -16.94 -3.45 3.17
N ALA A 196 -17.22 -4.06 4.33
CA ALA A 196 -18.49 -3.87 5.03
C ALA A 196 -18.73 -2.40 5.40
N ALA A 197 -17.72 -1.72 5.93
CA ALA A 197 -17.84 -0.33 6.34
C ALA A 197 -18.11 0.61 5.16
N LEU A 198 -17.35 0.45 4.06
CA LEU A 198 -17.53 1.27 2.86
C LEU A 198 -18.84 0.98 2.13
N LEU A 199 -19.38 -0.23 2.20
CA LEU A 199 -20.69 -0.54 1.64
C LEU A 199 -21.82 0.05 2.50
N ILE A 200 -21.79 -0.21 3.80
CA ILE A 200 -22.90 0.10 4.71
C ILE A 200 -23.07 1.61 4.88
N ALA A 201 -22.01 2.34 5.21
CA ALA A 201 -22.12 3.75 5.58
C ALA A 201 -22.72 4.64 4.48
N PRO A 202 -22.19 4.66 3.24
CA PRO A 202 -22.76 5.53 2.19
C PRO A 202 -24.12 5.06 1.68
N ILE A 203 -24.43 3.75 1.69
CA ILE A 203 -25.76 3.25 1.31
C ILE A 203 -26.83 3.76 2.26
N PHE A 204 -26.59 3.68 3.58
CA PHE A 204 -27.52 4.20 4.59
C PHE A 204 -27.63 5.72 4.52
N ALA A 205 -26.50 6.43 4.35
CA ALA A 205 -26.51 7.88 4.17
C ALA A 205 -27.35 8.29 2.95
N LEU A 206 -27.18 7.61 1.81
CA LEU A 206 -27.95 7.88 0.60
C LEU A 206 -29.45 7.62 0.79
N ALA A 207 -29.80 6.54 1.51
CA ALA A 207 -31.21 6.25 1.83
C ALA A 207 -31.82 7.36 2.69
N LEU A 208 -31.08 7.89 3.67
CA LEU A 208 -31.53 9.02 4.49
C LEU A 208 -31.68 10.29 3.67
N VAL A 209 -30.72 10.63 2.81
CA VAL A 209 -30.81 11.80 1.91
C VAL A 209 -32.07 11.73 1.04
N LYS A 210 -32.38 10.57 0.44
CA LYS A 210 -33.55 10.36 -0.38
C LYS A 210 -34.90 10.53 0.39
N ASN A 211 -34.86 10.24 1.69
CA ASN A 211 -36.05 10.37 2.57
C ASN A 211 -36.13 11.73 3.27
N GLY A 212 -35.33 12.71 2.86
CA GLY A 212 -35.34 14.06 3.44
C GLY A 212 -34.64 14.17 4.80
N GLY A 213 -33.84 13.16 5.18
CA GLY A 213 -33.11 13.10 6.46
C GLY A 213 -31.67 13.64 6.39
N ALA A 214 -31.35 14.54 5.45
CA ALA A 214 -30.06 15.22 5.43
C ALA A 214 -29.91 16.12 6.68
N VAL A 215 -28.71 16.10 7.28
CA VAL A 215 -28.41 16.86 8.53
C VAL A 215 -28.39 18.37 8.28
N ALA A 216 -27.98 18.79 7.09
CA ALA A 216 -27.94 20.20 6.71
C ALA A 216 -28.70 20.41 5.41
N GLY A 217 -29.34 21.59 5.29
CA GLY A 217 -29.84 22.04 3.98
C GLY A 217 -28.72 21.97 2.94
N ALA A 218 -29.09 21.82 1.68
CA ALA A 218 -28.12 21.67 0.59
C ALA A 218 -27.00 22.70 0.72
N ALA A 219 -25.79 22.25 1.07
CA ALA A 219 -24.65 23.14 1.13
C ALA A 219 -24.44 23.74 -0.27
N PRO A 220 -24.02 25.00 -0.39
CA PRO A 220 -23.67 25.58 -1.67
C PRO A 220 -22.64 24.68 -2.34
N VAL A 221 -23.01 24.11 -3.47
CA VAL A 221 -22.13 23.24 -4.24
C VAL A 221 -21.10 24.15 -4.88
N VAL A 222 -19.84 23.85 -4.71
CA VAL A 222 -18.75 24.52 -5.44
C VAL A 222 -19.04 24.38 -6.93
N GLU A 223 -18.92 25.46 -7.68
CA GLU A 223 -19.11 25.44 -9.12
C GLU A 223 -18.28 24.32 -9.76
N GLY A 224 -18.89 23.51 -10.61
CA GLY A 224 -18.23 22.35 -11.20
C GLY A 224 -18.05 21.13 -10.28
N TYR A 225 -18.63 21.12 -9.07
CA TYR A 225 -18.46 20.00 -8.11
C TYR A 225 -18.83 18.62 -8.71
N TRP A 226 -19.86 18.59 -9.57
CA TRP A 226 -20.35 17.38 -10.22
C TRP A 226 -19.71 17.12 -11.59
N ASP A 227 -18.78 17.96 -12.02
CA ASP A 227 -18.04 17.76 -13.26
C ASP A 227 -16.83 16.82 -13.01
N ALA A 228 -16.81 15.73 -13.75
CA ALA A 228 -15.68 14.80 -13.72
C ALA A 228 -14.52 15.28 -14.61
N PHE A 229 -14.75 16.19 -15.55
CA PHE A 229 -13.79 16.67 -16.54
C PHE A 229 -13.31 18.09 -16.20
N THR A 230 -12.76 18.28 -14.99
CA THR A 230 -12.35 19.57 -14.47
C THR A 230 -11.14 20.13 -15.20
N SER A 231 -10.06 19.38 -15.25
CA SER A 231 -8.82 19.78 -15.96
C SER A 231 -8.06 18.56 -16.50
N TRP A 232 -7.30 18.76 -17.55
CA TRP A 232 -6.42 17.71 -18.09
C TRP A 232 -5.34 17.27 -17.09
N SER A 233 -4.80 18.20 -16.30
CA SER A 233 -3.81 17.88 -15.26
C SER A 233 -4.39 16.96 -14.21
N ASP A 234 -5.61 17.20 -13.75
CA ASP A 234 -6.28 16.35 -12.75
C ASP A 234 -6.59 14.95 -13.28
N ILE A 235 -7.04 14.87 -14.54
CA ILE A 235 -7.32 13.61 -15.21
C ILE A 235 -6.03 12.78 -15.35
N ILE A 236 -4.98 13.38 -15.90
CA ILE A 236 -3.70 12.69 -16.11
C ILE A 236 -3.07 12.31 -14.78
N SER A 237 -3.09 13.19 -13.79
CA SER A 237 -2.57 12.93 -12.45
C SER A 237 -3.36 11.81 -11.75
N GLY A 238 -4.68 11.83 -11.85
CA GLY A 238 -5.52 10.76 -11.32
C GLY A 238 -5.22 9.41 -11.97
N LEU A 239 -5.12 9.35 -13.29
CA LEU A 239 -4.74 8.13 -14.01
C LEU A 239 -3.31 7.68 -13.67
N GLY A 240 -2.41 8.61 -13.39
CA GLY A 240 -1.03 8.35 -12.99
C GLY A 240 -0.90 7.50 -11.73
N TRP A 241 -1.87 7.58 -10.81
CA TRP A 241 -1.88 6.73 -9.60
C TRP A 241 -1.80 5.23 -9.93
N GLY A 242 -2.35 4.80 -11.07
CA GLY A 242 -2.29 3.41 -11.51
C GLY A 242 -0.87 2.89 -11.79
N LEU A 243 0.07 3.78 -12.12
CA LEU A 243 1.46 3.40 -12.39
C LEU A 243 2.17 2.83 -11.15
N GLY A 244 1.76 3.24 -9.96
CA GLY A 244 2.35 2.77 -8.70
C GLY A 244 2.22 1.27 -8.48
N TYR A 245 1.16 0.63 -8.99
CA TYR A 245 0.95 -0.81 -8.78
C TYR A 245 2.05 -1.69 -9.35
N PHE A 246 2.73 -1.25 -10.39
CA PHE A 246 3.83 -2.00 -10.98
C PHE A 246 5.14 -1.92 -10.18
N GLY A 247 5.19 -1.03 -9.17
CA GLY A 247 6.40 -0.79 -8.40
C GLY A 247 6.25 -0.94 -6.89
N MET A 248 5.05 -1.19 -6.36
CA MET A 248 4.78 -1.19 -4.92
C MET A 248 5.16 -2.52 -4.25
N PRO A 249 6.30 -2.61 -3.52
CA PRO A 249 6.87 -3.90 -3.13
C PRO A 249 5.99 -4.72 -2.20
N HIS A 250 5.30 -4.09 -1.23
CA HIS A 250 4.45 -4.81 -0.28
C HIS A 250 3.20 -5.40 -0.93
N ILE A 251 2.75 -4.89 -2.08
CA ILE A 251 1.64 -5.46 -2.86
C ILE A 251 2.14 -6.62 -3.71
N ILE A 252 3.16 -6.37 -4.54
CA ILE A 252 3.63 -7.36 -5.53
C ILE A 252 4.30 -8.59 -4.91
N ILE A 253 4.79 -8.50 -3.66
CA ILE A 253 5.30 -9.67 -2.92
C ILE A 253 4.19 -10.72 -2.68
N ARG A 254 2.91 -10.31 -2.60
CA ARG A 254 1.79 -11.23 -2.49
C ARG A 254 1.66 -12.11 -3.73
N PHE A 255 1.96 -11.59 -4.91
CA PHE A 255 1.98 -12.38 -6.14
C PHE A 255 3.01 -13.52 -6.07
N MET A 256 4.18 -13.23 -5.48
CA MET A 256 5.23 -14.22 -5.28
C MET A 256 4.84 -15.30 -4.25
N SER A 257 3.98 -14.99 -3.29
CA SER A 257 3.59 -15.88 -2.19
C SER A 257 2.50 -16.90 -2.54
N ILE A 258 1.81 -16.73 -3.67
CA ILE A 258 0.70 -17.59 -4.09
C ILE A 258 1.21 -18.98 -4.48
N ARG A 259 0.51 -20.04 -4.02
CA ARG A 259 0.97 -21.42 -4.15
C ARG A 259 0.95 -21.96 -5.60
N SER A 260 0.01 -21.50 -6.45
CA SER A 260 -0.11 -22.00 -7.84
C SER A 260 -0.63 -20.93 -8.79
N ASN A 261 -0.40 -21.10 -10.13
CA ASN A 261 -0.98 -20.20 -11.13
C ASN A 261 -2.50 -20.32 -11.21
N LYS A 262 -3.06 -21.48 -10.87
CA LYS A 262 -4.52 -21.66 -10.77
C LYS A 262 -5.10 -20.80 -9.65
N ASP A 263 -4.45 -20.78 -8.49
CA ASP A 263 -4.87 -19.92 -7.37
C ASP A 263 -4.63 -18.45 -7.67
N LEU A 264 -3.56 -18.11 -8.40
CA LEU A 264 -3.28 -16.75 -8.82
C LEU A 264 -4.41 -16.19 -9.72
N ARG A 265 -4.91 -16.97 -10.68
CA ARG A 265 -6.07 -16.56 -11.49
C ARG A 265 -7.32 -16.30 -10.65
N LYS A 266 -7.58 -17.15 -9.65
CA LYS A 266 -8.69 -16.93 -8.71
C LYS A 266 -8.47 -15.68 -7.87
N SER A 267 -7.25 -15.50 -7.33
CA SER A 267 -6.88 -14.31 -6.57
C SER A 267 -7.06 -13.03 -7.37
N SER A 268 -6.66 -13.05 -8.65
CA SER A 268 -6.82 -11.93 -9.58
C SER A 268 -8.29 -11.50 -9.69
N VAL A 269 -9.22 -12.44 -9.93
CA VAL A 269 -10.65 -12.12 -10.03
C VAL A 269 -11.18 -11.56 -8.71
N ILE A 270 -10.86 -12.20 -7.59
CA ILE A 270 -11.31 -11.75 -6.26
C ILE A 270 -10.75 -10.36 -5.93
N GLY A 271 -9.44 -10.18 -6.09
CA GLY A 271 -8.76 -8.93 -5.75
C GLY A 271 -9.22 -7.76 -6.61
N ILE A 272 -9.32 -7.96 -7.93
CA ILE A 272 -9.81 -6.92 -8.85
C ILE A 272 -11.25 -6.53 -8.49
N SER A 273 -12.14 -7.50 -8.31
CA SER A 273 -13.55 -7.23 -7.97
C SER A 273 -13.67 -6.50 -6.63
N TRP A 274 -12.92 -6.92 -5.61
CA TRP A 274 -12.88 -6.29 -4.30
C TRP A 274 -12.40 -4.83 -4.40
N THR A 275 -11.30 -4.59 -5.11
CA THR A 275 -10.73 -3.25 -5.30
C THR A 275 -11.67 -2.31 -6.02
N PHE A 276 -12.34 -2.77 -7.09
CA PHE A 276 -13.34 -1.96 -7.80
C PHE A 276 -14.48 -1.54 -6.87
N ILE A 277 -15.01 -2.46 -6.07
CA ILE A 277 -16.08 -2.15 -5.11
C ILE A 277 -15.60 -1.14 -4.07
N ILE A 278 -14.43 -1.35 -3.46
CA ILE A 278 -13.85 -0.45 -2.47
C ILE A 278 -13.69 0.96 -3.02
N LEU A 279 -13.12 1.12 -4.22
CA LEU A 279 -12.88 2.42 -4.83
C LEU A 279 -14.18 3.15 -5.19
N ILE A 280 -15.17 2.44 -5.73
CA ILE A 280 -16.49 3.02 -6.03
C ILE A 280 -17.13 3.55 -4.75
N PHE A 281 -17.14 2.77 -3.67
CA PHE A 281 -17.77 3.18 -2.42
C PHE A 281 -16.94 4.17 -1.60
N SER A 282 -15.64 4.23 -1.81
CA SER A 282 -14.79 5.30 -1.28
C SER A 282 -15.15 6.66 -1.89
N VAL A 283 -15.25 6.74 -3.22
CA VAL A 283 -15.71 7.94 -3.93
C VAL A 283 -17.14 8.28 -3.51
N ALA A 284 -18.04 7.30 -3.48
CA ALA A 284 -19.44 7.48 -3.05
C ALA A 284 -19.52 8.03 -1.62
N SER A 285 -18.62 7.60 -0.71
CA SER A 285 -18.57 8.12 0.66
C SER A 285 -18.30 9.62 0.70
N GLY A 286 -17.44 10.13 -0.17
CA GLY A 286 -17.19 11.57 -0.27
C GLY A 286 -18.38 12.36 -0.82
N LEU A 287 -18.93 11.92 -1.97
CA LEU A 287 -20.05 12.56 -2.64
C LEU A 287 -21.31 12.53 -1.77
N ILE A 288 -21.68 11.36 -1.25
CA ILE A 288 -22.86 11.18 -0.41
C ILE A 288 -22.65 11.87 0.94
N GLY A 289 -21.44 11.83 1.48
CA GLY A 289 -21.07 12.57 2.69
C GLY A 289 -21.33 14.07 2.55
N ARG A 290 -21.01 14.67 1.39
CA ARG A 290 -21.33 16.08 1.09
C ARG A 290 -22.82 16.35 1.05
N MET A 291 -23.59 15.45 0.41
CA MET A 291 -25.05 15.57 0.32
C MET A 291 -25.72 15.39 1.69
N PHE A 292 -25.20 14.50 2.54
CA PHE A 292 -25.80 14.15 3.82
C PHE A 292 -25.44 15.12 4.95
N LEU A 293 -24.15 15.47 5.07
CA LEU A 293 -23.63 16.31 6.18
C LEU A 293 -23.64 17.80 5.86
N GLY A 294 -23.71 18.18 4.58
CA GLY A 294 -23.51 19.57 4.17
C GLY A 294 -22.06 20.01 4.35
N GLU A 295 -21.83 21.15 4.98
CA GLU A 295 -20.50 21.69 5.22
C GLU A 295 -19.97 21.27 6.60
N ILE A 296 -18.77 20.64 6.62
CA ILE A 296 -18.03 20.31 7.84
C ILE A 296 -16.66 21.01 7.81
N SER A 297 -16.14 21.35 8.97
CA SER A 297 -14.88 22.11 9.11
C SER A 297 -13.64 21.35 8.67
N ASP A 298 -13.66 20.03 8.74
CA ASP A 298 -12.54 19.15 8.38
C ASP A 298 -13.06 17.99 7.52
N SER A 299 -12.72 18.01 6.23
CA SER A 299 -13.11 16.96 5.31
C SER A 299 -12.50 15.59 5.64
N SER A 300 -11.38 15.54 6.35
CA SER A 300 -10.72 14.27 6.71
C SER A 300 -11.58 13.39 7.63
N VAL A 301 -12.54 13.96 8.32
CA VAL A 301 -13.46 13.22 9.22
C VAL A 301 -14.83 12.95 8.62
N VAL A 302 -15.03 13.15 7.29
CA VAL A 302 -16.33 12.95 6.65
C VAL A 302 -16.92 11.56 6.89
N PHE A 303 -16.10 10.51 6.74
CA PHE A 303 -16.54 9.14 6.97
C PHE A 303 -16.88 8.89 8.44
N ILE A 304 -16.05 9.37 9.36
CA ILE A 304 -16.26 9.25 10.82
C ILE A 304 -17.56 9.93 11.22
N THR A 305 -17.76 11.17 10.76
CA THR A 305 -18.94 11.98 11.08
C THR A 305 -20.20 11.34 10.52
N MET A 306 -20.17 10.87 9.28
CA MET A 306 -21.29 10.17 8.63
C MET A 306 -21.70 8.93 9.44
N VAL A 307 -20.73 8.06 9.79
CA VAL A 307 -20.99 6.84 10.56
C VAL A 307 -21.58 7.16 11.93
N ARG A 308 -21.02 8.12 12.67
CA ARG A 308 -21.49 8.49 14.02
C ARG A 308 -22.84 9.18 14.02
N THR A 309 -23.20 9.83 12.94
CA THR A 309 -24.52 10.48 12.81
C THR A 309 -25.63 9.45 12.50
N ILE A 310 -25.30 8.40 11.75
CA ILE A 310 -26.30 7.43 11.27
C ILE A 310 -26.50 6.29 12.26
N PHE A 311 -25.43 5.78 12.86
CA PHE A 311 -25.46 4.51 13.57
C PHE A 311 -25.34 4.66 15.10
N PRO A 312 -25.99 3.75 15.88
CA PRO A 312 -25.77 3.68 17.33
C PRO A 312 -24.31 3.27 17.63
N ALA A 313 -23.84 3.63 18.82
CA ALA A 313 -22.43 3.56 19.21
C ALA A 313 -21.74 2.21 18.98
N VAL A 314 -22.43 1.08 19.17
CA VAL A 314 -21.85 -0.25 18.91
C VAL A 314 -21.56 -0.45 17.42
N VAL A 315 -22.55 -0.15 16.56
CA VAL A 315 -22.41 -0.29 15.12
C VAL A 315 -21.39 0.72 14.58
N SER A 316 -21.44 1.97 15.07
CA SER A 316 -20.46 3.01 14.78
C SER A 316 -19.04 2.53 15.11
N GLY A 317 -18.82 1.98 16.31
CA GLY A 317 -17.52 1.44 16.71
C GLY A 317 -17.02 0.33 15.79
N ILE A 318 -17.90 -0.59 15.36
CA ILE A 318 -17.55 -1.67 14.42
C ILE A 318 -17.13 -1.07 13.06
N LEU A 319 -17.94 -0.19 12.49
CA LEU A 319 -17.66 0.42 11.18
C LEU A 319 -16.40 1.32 11.23
N LEU A 320 -16.19 2.07 12.31
CA LEU A 320 -15.00 2.90 12.50
C LEU A 320 -13.73 2.07 12.76
N SER A 321 -13.85 0.84 13.30
CA SER A 321 -12.72 -0.09 13.38
C SER A 321 -12.15 -0.44 12.00
N ALA A 322 -12.89 -0.22 10.90
CA ALA A 322 -12.37 -0.37 9.56
C ALA A 322 -11.23 0.63 9.23
N ILE A 323 -11.22 1.82 9.85
CA ILE A 323 -10.11 2.78 9.71
C ILE A 323 -8.85 2.24 10.38
N LEU A 324 -8.99 1.65 11.58
CA LEU A 324 -7.89 0.97 12.27
C LEU A 324 -7.40 -0.22 11.45
N ALA A 325 -8.34 -1.02 10.92
CA ALA A 325 -8.06 -2.16 10.08
C ALA A 325 -7.23 -1.76 8.85
N ALA A 326 -7.66 -0.73 8.14
CA ALA A 326 -6.98 -0.21 6.96
C ALA A 326 -5.59 0.35 7.27
N ALA A 327 -5.45 1.12 8.36
CA ALA A 327 -4.16 1.65 8.77
C ALA A 327 -3.18 0.56 9.20
N MET A 328 -3.65 -0.44 9.95
CA MET A 328 -2.81 -1.52 10.49
C MET A 328 -2.37 -2.50 9.40
N SER A 329 -3.29 -2.98 8.52
CA SER A 329 -2.97 -3.92 7.44
C SER A 329 -1.92 -3.38 6.47
N THR A 330 -1.96 -2.09 6.20
CA THR A 330 -0.97 -1.45 5.35
C THR A 330 0.35 -1.24 6.08
N CYS A 331 0.30 -0.71 7.30
CA CYS A 331 1.51 -0.38 8.05
C CYS A 331 2.33 -1.63 8.39
N ASP A 332 1.71 -2.71 8.87
CA ASP A 332 2.43 -3.95 9.19
C ASP A 332 3.04 -4.63 7.95
N SER A 333 2.33 -4.57 6.82
CA SER A 333 2.82 -5.07 5.53
C SER A 333 4.03 -4.29 5.02
N GLN A 334 4.03 -2.97 5.16
CA GLN A 334 5.13 -2.09 4.80
C GLN A 334 6.33 -2.28 5.72
N LEU A 335 6.09 -2.37 7.03
CA LEU A 335 7.12 -2.62 8.03
C LEU A 335 7.77 -4.00 7.82
N LEU A 336 6.98 -5.02 7.52
CA LEU A 336 7.50 -6.35 7.21
C LEU A 336 8.31 -6.38 5.91
N ALA A 337 7.85 -5.71 4.85
CA ALA A 337 8.56 -5.60 3.58
C ALA A 337 9.91 -4.88 3.75
N SER A 338 9.94 -3.81 4.54
CA SER A 338 11.17 -3.07 4.87
C SER A 338 12.14 -3.92 5.69
N ALA A 339 11.61 -4.62 6.71
CA ALA A 339 12.39 -5.51 7.55
C ALA A 339 13.02 -6.65 6.75
N SER A 340 12.24 -7.24 5.84
CA SER A 340 12.69 -8.29 4.93
C SER A 340 13.78 -7.79 4.01
N ALA A 341 13.58 -6.67 3.33
CA ALA A 341 14.56 -6.08 2.42
C ALA A 341 15.86 -5.73 3.16
N PHE A 342 15.77 -5.11 4.35
CA PHE A 342 16.98 -4.81 5.11
C PHE A 342 17.70 -6.07 5.60
N ALA A 343 17.00 -6.99 6.22
CA ALA A 343 17.59 -8.20 6.79
C ALA A 343 18.21 -9.09 5.70
N SER A 344 17.45 -9.42 4.66
CA SER A 344 17.85 -10.36 3.61
C SER A 344 18.78 -9.74 2.56
N ASP A 345 18.61 -8.46 2.24
CA ASP A 345 19.28 -7.83 1.11
C ASP A 345 20.47 -6.93 1.54
N VAL A 346 20.50 -6.48 2.80
CA VAL A 346 21.59 -5.62 3.30
C VAL A 346 22.33 -6.28 4.46
N TYR A 347 21.63 -6.63 5.54
CA TYR A 347 22.29 -7.11 6.75
C TYR A 347 23.09 -8.40 6.50
N LYS A 348 22.43 -9.44 5.97
CA LYS A 348 23.06 -10.72 5.69
C LYS A 348 24.19 -10.63 4.65
N PRO A 349 23.98 -10.07 3.45
CA PRO A 349 25.01 -10.09 2.41
C PRO A 349 26.14 -9.08 2.60
N VAL A 350 25.92 -7.98 3.36
CA VAL A 350 26.91 -6.90 3.53
C VAL A 350 27.63 -7.01 4.87
N PHE A 351 26.88 -7.18 5.97
CA PHE A 351 27.43 -7.09 7.33
C PHE A 351 27.72 -8.45 7.96
N ARG A 352 26.86 -9.46 7.76
CA ARG A 352 26.89 -10.72 8.50
C ARG A 352 26.53 -11.93 7.64
N LYS A 353 27.42 -12.32 6.72
CA LYS A 353 27.20 -13.42 5.76
C LYS A 353 26.72 -14.75 6.38
N ASN A 354 27.11 -15.01 7.62
CA ASN A 354 26.76 -16.22 8.37
C ASN A 354 25.73 -15.94 9.47
N ALA A 355 24.89 -14.89 9.32
CA ALA A 355 23.85 -14.59 10.28
C ALA A 355 22.87 -15.77 10.40
N SER A 356 22.52 -16.13 11.63
CA SER A 356 21.49 -17.13 11.90
C SER A 356 20.09 -16.56 11.62
N ASP A 357 19.12 -17.44 11.38
CA ASP A 357 17.73 -17.01 11.17
C ASP A 357 17.21 -16.18 12.34
N LYS A 358 17.55 -16.55 13.58
CA LYS A 358 17.21 -15.76 14.76
C LYS A 358 17.82 -14.36 14.74
N GLU A 359 19.07 -14.22 14.31
CA GLU A 359 19.74 -12.92 14.15
C GLU A 359 19.05 -12.08 13.07
N MET A 360 18.67 -12.70 11.96
CA MET A 360 17.92 -12.06 10.87
C MET A 360 16.56 -11.52 11.33
N LEU A 361 15.82 -12.29 12.11
CA LEU A 361 14.56 -11.87 12.69
C LEU A 361 14.70 -10.66 13.62
N TRP A 362 15.75 -10.65 14.46
CA TRP A 362 16.02 -9.51 15.34
C TRP A 362 16.46 -8.26 14.57
N ALA A 363 17.30 -8.42 13.54
CA ALA A 363 17.67 -7.32 12.66
C ALA A 363 16.43 -6.70 12.00
N GLY A 364 15.49 -7.53 11.49
CA GLY A 364 14.22 -7.07 10.96
C GLY A 364 13.39 -6.31 11.99
N ARG A 365 13.25 -6.81 13.21
CA ARG A 365 12.50 -6.15 14.29
C ARG A 365 13.07 -4.78 14.68
N ILE A 366 14.38 -4.65 14.72
CA ILE A 366 15.05 -3.36 14.98
C ILE A 366 14.70 -2.36 13.88
N VAL A 367 14.70 -2.79 12.62
CA VAL A 367 14.32 -1.93 11.48
C VAL A 367 12.85 -1.51 11.58
N VAL A 368 11.93 -2.42 11.90
CA VAL A 368 10.53 -2.11 12.15
C VAL A 368 10.39 -1.00 13.18
N PHE A 369 11.09 -1.13 14.30
CA PHE A 369 11.06 -0.13 15.37
C PHE A 369 11.60 1.23 14.89
N ILE A 370 12.74 1.24 14.19
CA ILE A 370 13.36 2.49 13.67
C ILE A 370 12.40 3.19 12.70
N ILE A 371 11.83 2.45 11.73
CA ILE A 371 10.88 3.03 10.76
C ILE A 371 9.65 3.58 11.46
N ALA A 372 9.10 2.85 12.43
CA ALA A 372 7.92 3.30 13.16
C ALA A 372 8.17 4.56 13.98
N VAL A 373 9.35 4.70 14.60
CA VAL A 373 9.76 5.94 15.28
C VAL A 373 9.89 7.10 14.30
N ILE A 374 10.54 6.90 13.15
CA ILE A 374 10.65 7.94 12.12
C ILE A 374 9.27 8.32 11.59
N ALA A 375 8.41 7.35 11.33
CA ALA A 375 7.04 7.58 10.87
C ALA A 375 6.22 8.38 11.90
N LEU A 376 6.38 8.09 13.19
CA LEU A 376 5.74 8.84 14.25
C LEU A 376 6.21 10.31 14.28
N LEU A 377 7.52 10.55 14.15
CA LEU A 377 8.06 11.91 14.09
C LEU A 377 7.53 12.69 12.88
N ILE A 378 7.40 12.03 11.72
CA ILE A 378 6.78 12.63 10.53
C ILE A 378 5.30 12.91 10.80
N ALA A 379 4.54 11.95 11.33
CA ALA A 379 3.11 12.09 11.59
C ALA A 379 2.80 13.21 12.59
N ALA A 380 3.61 13.35 13.63
CA ALA A 380 3.46 14.37 14.66
C ALA A 380 3.86 15.78 14.20
N ASN A 381 4.55 15.92 13.08
CA ASN A 381 4.89 17.23 12.52
C ASN A 381 3.63 17.85 11.88
N PRO A 382 3.17 19.04 12.36
CA PRO A 382 2.00 19.70 11.76
C PRO A 382 2.14 20.01 10.26
N ASN A 383 3.37 20.20 9.79
CA ASN A 383 3.68 20.52 8.40
C ASN A 383 3.86 19.29 7.49
N SER A 384 3.62 18.09 8.00
CA SER A 384 3.79 16.85 7.22
C SER A 384 2.77 16.66 6.10
N GLY A 385 1.76 17.53 6.02
CA GLY A 385 0.70 17.44 5.03
C GLY A 385 -0.49 16.55 5.44
N THR A 386 -1.36 16.28 4.48
CA THR A 386 -2.56 15.45 4.67
C THR A 386 -2.23 13.96 4.64
N ILE A 387 -3.18 13.13 5.10
CA ILE A 387 -3.08 11.66 4.98
C ILE A 387 -2.85 11.28 3.51
N MET A 388 -3.64 11.84 2.58
CA MET A 388 -3.53 11.57 1.16
C MET A 388 -2.17 12.01 0.59
N GLY A 389 -1.68 13.20 0.95
CA GLY A 389 -0.40 13.71 0.47
C GLY A 389 0.81 12.89 0.92
N LEU A 390 0.80 12.34 2.16
CA LEU A 390 1.85 11.42 2.61
C LEU A 390 1.85 10.11 1.81
N VAL A 391 0.66 9.59 1.48
CA VAL A 391 0.52 8.42 0.61
C VAL A 391 1.02 8.72 -0.79
N GLU A 392 0.57 9.83 -1.38
CA GLU A 392 0.95 10.31 -2.72
C GLU A 392 2.46 10.34 -2.90
N ASN A 393 3.17 11.01 -1.99
CA ASN A 393 4.62 11.14 -2.05
C ASN A 393 5.36 9.77 -2.01
N ALA A 394 4.95 8.87 -1.13
CA ALA A 394 5.56 7.54 -1.04
C ALA A 394 5.21 6.66 -2.24
N TRP A 395 3.96 6.73 -2.71
CA TRP A 395 3.46 5.99 -3.86
C TRP A 395 4.17 6.42 -5.14
N GLY A 396 4.41 7.73 -5.31
CA GLY A 396 5.16 8.30 -6.42
C GLY A 396 6.55 7.71 -6.53
N VAL A 397 7.33 7.77 -5.46
CA VAL A 397 8.72 7.25 -5.44
C VAL A 397 8.76 5.75 -5.77
N PHE A 398 7.87 4.94 -5.20
CA PHE A 398 7.85 3.50 -5.49
C PHE A 398 7.46 3.21 -6.93
N GLY A 399 6.42 3.84 -7.44
CA GLY A 399 5.97 3.65 -8.82
C GLY A 399 7.01 4.09 -9.83
N ALA A 400 7.62 5.26 -9.63
CA ALA A 400 8.62 5.82 -10.51
C ALA A 400 9.93 5.01 -10.52
N ALA A 401 10.40 4.59 -9.34
CA ALA A 401 11.66 3.85 -9.24
C ALA A 401 11.54 2.39 -9.71
N PHE A 402 10.51 1.70 -9.26
CA PHE A 402 10.43 0.23 -9.44
C PHE A 402 9.52 -0.20 -10.57
N GLY A 403 8.45 0.53 -10.87
CA GLY A 403 7.48 0.14 -11.89
C GLY A 403 8.10 -0.16 -13.26
N PRO A 404 8.82 0.79 -13.89
CA PRO A 404 9.47 0.55 -15.17
C PRO A 404 10.45 -0.63 -15.15
N VAL A 405 11.24 -0.73 -14.07
CA VAL A 405 12.30 -1.74 -13.95
C VAL A 405 11.72 -3.14 -13.77
N ILE A 406 10.67 -3.28 -12.97
CA ILE A 406 9.99 -4.57 -12.79
C ILE A 406 9.35 -4.98 -14.11
N LEU A 407 8.59 -4.11 -14.76
CA LEU A 407 7.99 -4.41 -16.07
C LEU A 407 9.05 -4.82 -17.10
N LEU A 408 10.12 -4.04 -17.26
CA LEU A 408 11.19 -4.40 -18.20
C LEU A 408 11.88 -5.72 -17.84
N SER A 409 12.08 -6.01 -16.55
CA SER A 409 12.70 -7.28 -16.10
C SER A 409 11.86 -8.50 -16.45
N LEU A 410 10.52 -8.34 -16.50
CA LEU A 410 9.56 -9.40 -16.80
C LEU A 410 9.26 -9.55 -18.29
N PHE A 411 9.31 -8.46 -19.07
CA PHE A 411 8.83 -8.46 -20.46
C PHE A 411 9.92 -8.24 -21.51
N TRP A 412 11.13 -7.82 -21.10
CA TRP A 412 12.23 -7.57 -22.04
C TRP A 412 13.42 -8.48 -21.79
N ARG A 413 13.59 -9.47 -22.67
CA ARG A 413 14.64 -10.49 -22.58
C ARG A 413 16.05 -9.91 -22.50
N ARG A 414 16.32 -8.84 -23.27
CA ARG A 414 17.62 -8.14 -23.34
C ARG A 414 17.90 -7.19 -22.17
N PHE A 415 16.96 -7.02 -21.25
CA PHE A 415 17.11 -6.07 -20.16
C PHE A 415 18.33 -6.42 -19.28
N THR A 416 19.09 -5.38 -18.87
CA THR A 416 20.39 -5.53 -18.20
C THR A 416 20.37 -4.99 -16.77
N PHE A 417 21.34 -5.44 -15.95
CA PHE A 417 21.57 -4.90 -14.61
C PHE A 417 21.82 -3.38 -14.62
N GLY A 418 22.64 -2.88 -15.57
CA GLY A 418 22.89 -1.44 -15.72
C GLY A 418 21.63 -0.64 -16.03
N GLY A 419 20.75 -1.22 -16.87
CA GLY A 419 19.43 -0.66 -17.15
C GLY A 419 18.53 -0.60 -15.91
N ALA A 420 18.54 -1.65 -15.09
CA ALA A 420 17.77 -1.67 -13.85
C ALA A 420 18.26 -0.61 -12.85
N VAL A 421 19.56 -0.48 -12.67
CA VAL A 421 20.15 0.57 -11.81
C VAL A 421 19.80 1.96 -12.31
N ALA A 422 19.99 2.23 -13.60
CA ALA A 422 19.68 3.53 -14.20
C ALA A 422 18.20 3.88 -14.04
N GLY A 423 17.29 2.91 -14.28
CA GLY A 423 15.85 3.11 -14.16
C GLY A 423 15.44 3.47 -12.74
N ILE A 424 15.92 2.73 -11.74
CA ILE A 424 15.60 2.99 -10.32
C ILE A 424 16.12 4.38 -9.89
N VAL A 425 17.39 4.66 -10.19
CA VAL A 425 18.02 5.93 -9.75
C VAL A 425 17.36 7.14 -10.42
N VAL A 426 17.20 7.11 -11.73
CA VAL A 426 16.62 8.23 -12.46
C VAL A 426 15.14 8.39 -12.16
N GLY A 427 14.39 7.29 -12.07
CA GLY A 427 12.97 7.30 -11.71
C GLY A 427 12.74 7.96 -10.35
N ALA A 428 13.43 7.48 -9.32
CA ALA A 428 13.34 8.06 -7.97
C ALA A 428 13.80 9.52 -7.93
N LEU A 429 14.92 9.86 -8.60
CA LEU A 429 15.47 11.20 -8.60
C LEU A 429 14.52 12.20 -9.27
N VAL A 430 13.98 11.86 -10.45
CA VAL A 430 13.04 12.73 -11.17
C VAL A 430 11.75 12.91 -10.40
N ASP A 431 11.21 11.87 -9.79
CA ASP A 431 10.03 11.94 -8.93
C ASP A 431 10.23 12.94 -7.78
N VAL A 432 11.33 12.78 -7.03
CA VAL A 432 11.64 13.68 -5.90
C VAL A 432 11.90 15.11 -6.36
N LEU A 433 12.65 15.30 -7.45
CA LEU A 433 12.90 16.64 -7.99
C LEU A 433 11.62 17.31 -8.50
N TRP A 434 10.72 16.54 -9.12
CA TRP A 434 9.41 17.06 -9.54
C TRP A 434 8.56 17.47 -8.34
N LEU A 435 8.48 16.63 -7.33
CA LEU A 435 7.77 16.94 -6.08
C LEU A 435 8.28 18.24 -5.44
N VAL A 436 9.60 18.43 -5.38
CA VAL A 436 10.20 19.58 -4.68
C VAL A 436 10.11 20.86 -5.50
N PHE A 437 10.36 20.81 -6.81
CA PHE A 437 10.54 22.01 -7.64
C PHE A 437 9.41 22.26 -8.64
N LEU A 438 8.62 21.24 -9.01
CA LEU A 438 7.65 21.32 -10.09
C LEU A 438 6.22 20.92 -9.66
N LYS A 439 5.96 20.78 -8.38
CA LYS A 439 4.62 20.46 -7.84
C LYS A 439 3.55 21.48 -8.27
N GLY A 440 3.96 22.75 -8.49
CA GLY A 440 3.07 23.81 -8.99
C GLY A 440 2.51 23.61 -10.40
N THR A 441 3.00 22.61 -11.15
CA THR A 441 2.47 22.25 -12.47
C THR A 441 1.11 21.54 -12.39
N GLY A 442 0.74 21.02 -11.22
CA GLY A 442 -0.45 20.20 -11.02
C GLY A 442 -0.34 18.78 -11.59
N VAL A 443 0.80 18.39 -12.16
CA VAL A 443 1.05 17.04 -12.65
C VAL A 443 1.69 16.20 -11.55
N TYR A 444 1.10 15.04 -11.26
CA TYR A 444 1.58 14.11 -10.26
C TYR A 444 2.99 13.59 -10.60
N GLU A 445 3.92 13.70 -9.65
CA GLU A 445 5.35 13.40 -9.81
C GLU A 445 5.65 11.97 -10.29
N ILE A 446 4.80 11.02 -10.00
CA ILE A 446 4.96 9.63 -10.48
C ILE A 446 5.05 9.54 -12.01
N ILE A 447 4.33 10.40 -12.73
CA ILE A 447 4.25 10.34 -14.18
C ILE A 447 5.61 10.68 -14.81
N PRO A 448 6.19 11.87 -14.60
CA PRO A 448 7.51 12.18 -15.13
C PRO A 448 8.59 11.24 -14.57
N GLY A 449 8.50 10.85 -13.27
CA GLY A 449 9.43 9.91 -12.67
C GLY A 449 9.41 8.53 -13.35
N PHE A 450 8.21 7.96 -13.57
CA PHE A 450 8.04 6.67 -14.23
C PHE A 450 8.59 6.65 -15.65
N PHE A 451 8.24 7.65 -16.45
CA PHE A 451 8.70 7.71 -17.86
C PHE A 451 10.18 8.05 -17.98
N ALA A 452 10.73 8.90 -17.10
CA ALA A 452 12.16 9.15 -17.04
C ALA A 452 12.95 7.90 -16.65
N GLY A 453 12.47 7.16 -15.63
CA GLY A 453 13.03 5.87 -15.22
C GLY A 453 12.98 4.83 -16.34
N LEU A 454 11.85 4.74 -17.05
CA LEU A 454 11.68 3.87 -18.22
C LEU A 454 12.70 4.21 -19.33
N LEU A 455 12.80 5.49 -19.68
CA LEU A 455 13.71 5.96 -20.73
C LEU A 455 15.17 5.68 -20.33
N ALA A 456 15.57 6.02 -19.11
CA ALA A 456 16.91 5.76 -18.60
C ALA A 456 17.27 4.26 -18.62
N ALA A 457 16.33 3.40 -18.22
CA ALA A 457 16.49 1.95 -18.24
C ALA A 457 16.67 1.41 -19.67
N VAL A 458 15.91 1.92 -20.62
CA VAL A 458 16.00 1.55 -22.04
C VAL A 458 17.32 2.02 -22.64
N ILE A 459 17.70 3.28 -22.44
CA ILE A 459 18.96 3.84 -22.96
C ILE A 459 20.15 3.07 -22.38
N ALA A 460 20.23 2.90 -21.07
CA ALA A 460 21.34 2.19 -20.44
C ALA A 460 21.45 0.73 -20.88
N THR A 461 20.32 0.07 -21.14
CA THR A 461 20.29 -1.30 -21.67
C THR A 461 20.77 -1.36 -23.11
N THR A 462 20.31 -0.45 -23.98
CA THR A 462 20.64 -0.47 -25.42
C THR A 462 22.04 -0.02 -25.69
N ALA A 463 22.55 0.98 -24.97
CA ALA A 463 23.92 1.50 -25.09
C ALA A 463 24.95 0.61 -24.39
N GLY A 464 24.51 -0.21 -23.43
CA GLY A 464 25.38 -1.11 -22.67
C GLY A 464 25.67 -2.43 -23.41
N LYS A 465 26.53 -3.25 -22.77
CA LYS A 465 26.80 -4.62 -23.25
C LYS A 465 25.51 -5.46 -23.14
N ALA A 466 25.30 -6.33 -24.12
CA ALA A 466 24.20 -7.31 -24.07
C ALA A 466 24.32 -8.17 -22.80
N PRO A 467 23.20 -8.68 -22.26
CA PRO A 467 23.22 -9.61 -21.13
C PRO A 467 23.98 -10.89 -21.50
N SER A 468 24.50 -11.59 -20.50
CA SER A 468 25.13 -12.87 -20.72
C SER A 468 24.11 -13.93 -21.17
N LYS A 469 24.60 -15.00 -21.82
CA LYS A 469 23.74 -16.12 -22.25
C LYS A 469 23.02 -16.77 -21.08
N GLU A 470 23.61 -16.80 -19.90
CA GLU A 470 23.02 -17.33 -18.66
C GLU A 470 21.83 -16.47 -18.20
N VAL A 471 21.93 -15.14 -18.28
CA VAL A 471 20.84 -14.21 -17.97
C VAL A 471 19.68 -14.36 -18.94
N GLU A 472 19.97 -14.55 -20.23
CA GLU A 472 18.94 -14.84 -21.24
C GLU A 472 18.30 -16.21 -21.05
N ALA A 473 19.10 -17.25 -20.74
CA ALA A 473 18.59 -18.59 -20.44
C ALA A 473 17.67 -18.61 -19.20
N LEU A 474 18.00 -17.83 -18.16
CA LEU A 474 17.13 -17.69 -16.99
C LEU A 474 15.79 -17.06 -17.40
N TYR A 475 15.79 -16.04 -18.27
CA TYR A 475 14.56 -15.45 -18.79
C TYR A 475 13.72 -16.47 -19.55
N ASP A 476 14.35 -17.20 -20.47
CA ASP A 476 13.68 -18.23 -21.28
C ASP A 476 13.10 -19.35 -20.40
N THR A 477 13.84 -19.79 -19.38
CA THR A 477 13.38 -20.76 -18.37
C THR A 477 12.15 -20.25 -17.63
N ALA A 478 12.16 -19.00 -17.15
CA ALA A 478 11.04 -18.40 -16.44
C ALA A 478 9.78 -18.28 -17.33
N VAL A 479 9.97 -17.93 -18.61
CA VAL A 479 8.86 -17.85 -19.59
C VAL A 479 8.28 -19.23 -19.89
N ALA A 480 9.12 -20.25 -20.05
CA ALA A 480 8.72 -21.62 -20.35
C ALA A 480 8.15 -22.39 -19.14
N MET A 481 8.33 -21.88 -17.91
CA MET A 481 7.88 -22.54 -16.69
C MET A 481 6.36 -22.75 -16.73
N LYS A 482 5.97 -24.03 -16.66
CA LYS A 482 4.59 -24.47 -16.42
C LYS A 482 4.33 -24.51 -14.91
N ASP A 483 3.07 -24.63 -14.49
CA ASP A 483 2.73 -24.81 -13.07
C ASP A 483 3.30 -26.09 -12.51
#